data_b5f014c403d9ad124d49d2a51d97ad00
#
_entry.id   b5f014c403d9ad124d49d2a51d97ad00
#
_cell.length_a   1.000
_cell.length_b   1.000
_cell.length_c   1.000
_cell.angle_alpha   90.00
_cell.angle_beta   90.00
_cell.angle_gamma   90.00
#
_symmetry.space_group_name_H-M   'P 1'
#
loop_
_entity.id
_entity.type
_entity.pdbx_description
1 polymer ?
#
loop_
_entity_poly.entity_id
_entity_poly.type
_entity_poly.pdbx_seq_one_letter_code
_entity_poly.pdbx_strand_id
1 'polypeptide(L)'
;MREQVVPFPPQGVITEDNLMVNIDSVIYFQIVDPERAAYEAQSYKTAIEQLTMTTLRNIIGGMDMEAALTSREEINQKLRLVLDEATGKWGIKVNRVELRAIEPPPTIRDAMEKGARAERDKRAPILLAEGQRQSQILAAGGDRESAILRAQGEREAAVLQAQADRQAQMLRCLLYTSD
;
A
#
# COMPACT_ATOMS: atom_id res chain seq x y z
N MET A 1 15.50 -21.13 25.05
CA MET A 1 14.06 -21.24 25.33
C MET A 1 13.34 -21.24 24.00
N ARG A 2 12.29 -22.05 23.84
CA ARG A 2 11.60 -22.21 22.55
C ARG A 2 10.40 -21.25 22.51
N GLU A 3 10.18 -20.61 21.38
CA GLU A 3 8.96 -19.85 21.10
C GLU A 3 7.76 -20.80 21.05
N GLN A 4 6.67 -20.42 21.68
CA GLN A 4 5.42 -21.16 21.68
C GLN A 4 4.41 -20.41 20.82
N VAL A 5 3.65 -21.18 20.05
CA VAL A 5 2.59 -20.68 19.17
C VAL A 5 1.27 -21.21 19.68
N VAL A 6 0.35 -20.33 20.03
CA VAL A 6 -0.98 -20.73 20.50
C VAL A 6 -2.02 -20.06 19.59
N PRO A 7 -2.77 -20.87 18.83
CA PRO A 7 -3.94 -20.38 18.11
C PRO A 7 -5.10 -20.24 19.10
N PHE A 8 -5.80 -19.12 19.03
CA PHE A 8 -7.03 -18.89 19.78
C PHE A 8 -8.25 -19.12 18.87
N PRO A 9 -9.36 -19.63 19.45
CA PRO A 9 -10.58 -19.85 18.68
C PRO A 9 -11.15 -18.53 18.17
N PRO A 10 -11.95 -18.59 17.08
CA PRO A 10 -12.65 -17.43 16.55
C PRO A 10 -13.48 -16.73 17.60
N GLN A 11 -13.36 -15.42 17.68
CA GLN A 11 -14.04 -14.59 18.66
C GLN A 11 -14.95 -13.60 17.97
N GLY A 12 -16.23 -13.55 18.41
CA GLY A 12 -17.16 -12.53 17.98
C GLY A 12 -16.89 -11.20 18.68
N VAL A 13 -16.61 -10.17 17.91
CA VAL A 13 -16.42 -8.79 18.36
C VAL A 13 -17.36 -7.87 17.60
N ILE A 14 -17.85 -6.83 18.27
CA ILE A 14 -18.74 -5.82 17.65
C ILE A 14 -17.89 -4.60 17.33
N THR A 15 -17.91 -4.15 16.07
CA THR A 15 -17.26 -2.93 15.59
C THR A 15 -18.06 -1.68 15.99
N GLU A 16 -17.48 -0.48 15.79
CA GLU A 16 -18.16 0.80 16.04
C GLU A 16 -19.45 0.93 15.22
N ASP A 17 -19.47 0.39 13.99
CA ASP A 17 -20.65 0.32 13.11
C ASP A 17 -21.75 -0.67 13.57
N ASN A 18 -21.59 -1.25 14.77
CA ASN A 18 -22.50 -2.25 15.34
C ASN A 18 -22.60 -3.54 14.52
N LEU A 19 -21.55 -3.93 13.83
CA LEU A 19 -21.46 -5.17 13.05
C LEU A 19 -20.67 -6.22 13.83
N MET A 20 -21.21 -7.45 13.88
CA MET A 20 -20.51 -8.57 14.52
C MET A 20 -19.51 -9.18 13.55
N VAL A 21 -18.24 -9.26 13.95
CA VAL A 21 -17.15 -9.90 13.20
C VAL A 21 -16.55 -11.04 14.00
N ASN A 22 -16.23 -12.14 13.32
CA ASN A 22 -15.45 -13.22 13.91
C ASN A 22 -13.98 -13.02 13.58
N ILE A 23 -13.13 -13.07 14.60
CA ILE A 23 -11.70 -12.81 14.46
C ILE A 23 -10.91 -13.97 15.04
N ASP A 24 -10.04 -14.55 14.21
CA ASP A 24 -9.07 -15.56 14.60
C ASP A 24 -7.73 -14.89 14.86
N SER A 25 -7.09 -15.28 15.97
CA SER A 25 -5.78 -14.77 16.31
C SER A 25 -4.80 -15.88 16.69
N VAL A 26 -3.52 -15.62 16.41
CA VAL A 26 -2.40 -16.48 16.80
C VAL A 26 -1.38 -15.64 17.53
N ILE A 27 -0.95 -16.12 18.71
CA ILE A 27 0.04 -15.43 19.52
C ILE A 27 1.32 -16.24 19.59
N TYR A 28 2.43 -15.56 19.32
CA TYR A 28 3.79 -16.07 19.45
C TYR A 28 4.40 -15.49 20.70
N PHE A 29 4.69 -16.32 21.70
CA PHE A 29 5.28 -15.87 22.94
C PHE A 29 6.39 -16.82 23.40
N GLN A 30 7.24 -16.31 24.27
CA GLN A 30 8.35 -17.01 24.87
C GLN A 30 8.32 -16.87 26.37
N ILE A 31 8.50 -17.96 27.09
CA ILE A 31 8.64 -17.95 28.55
C ILE A 31 10.08 -17.54 28.87
N VAL A 32 10.26 -16.39 29.47
CA VAL A 32 11.58 -15.84 29.88
C VAL A 32 11.92 -16.30 31.28
N ASP A 33 10.95 -16.29 32.17
CA ASP A 33 11.09 -16.70 33.57
C ASP A 33 10.08 -17.81 33.91
N PRO A 34 10.52 -19.10 33.95
CA PRO A 34 9.62 -20.20 34.22
C PRO A 34 9.05 -20.22 35.64
N GLU A 35 9.78 -19.68 36.62
CA GLU A 35 9.33 -19.63 38.02
C GLU A 35 8.13 -18.68 38.14
N ARG A 36 8.23 -17.48 37.62
CA ARG A 36 7.13 -16.54 37.60
C ARG A 36 5.94 -17.05 36.80
N ALA A 37 6.18 -17.66 35.67
CA ALA A 37 5.10 -18.23 34.86
C ALA A 37 4.32 -19.36 35.56
N ALA A 38 4.98 -20.09 36.44
CA ALA A 38 4.36 -21.19 37.21
C ALA A 38 3.65 -20.72 38.48
N TYR A 39 4.16 -19.66 39.15
CA TYR A 39 3.65 -19.24 40.46
C TYR A 39 2.68 -18.06 40.40
N GLU A 40 2.84 -17.14 39.47
CA GLU A 40 2.02 -15.93 39.41
C GLU A 40 0.72 -16.09 38.57
N ALA A 41 0.65 -17.11 37.71
CA ALA A 41 -0.54 -17.37 36.92
C ALA A 41 -0.97 -18.85 37.04
N GLN A 42 -2.13 -19.10 37.59
CA GLN A 42 -2.71 -20.45 37.73
C GLN A 42 -2.84 -21.18 36.37
N SER A 43 -3.07 -20.41 35.29
CA SER A 43 -3.00 -20.85 33.90
C SER A 43 -2.65 -19.65 33.00
N TYR A 44 -1.37 -19.47 32.73
CA TYR A 44 -0.92 -18.36 31.88
C TYR A 44 -1.53 -18.38 30.48
N LYS A 45 -1.83 -19.56 29.94
CA LYS A 45 -2.50 -19.68 28.63
C LYS A 45 -3.89 -19.05 28.64
N THR A 46 -4.70 -19.42 29.62
CA THR A 46 -6.06 -18.88 29.79
C THR A 46 -6.02 -17.38 30.10
N ALA A 47 -5.03 -16.94 30.90
CA ALA A 47 -4.89 -15.53 31.21
C ALA A 47 -4.52 -14.70 29.97
N ILE A 48 -3.60 -15.19 29.13
CA ILE A 48 -3.27 -14.55 27.84
C ILE A 48 -4.48 -14.54 26.91
N GLU A 49 -5.25 -15.64 26.85
CA GLU A 49 -6.47 -15.71 26.05
C GLU A 49 -7.49 -14.67 26.47
N GLN A 50 -7.82 -14.58 27.74
CA GLN A 50 -8.79 -13.60 28.26
C GLN A 50 -8.33 -12.14 28.04
N LEU A 51 -7.05 -11.90 28.25
CA LEU A 51 -6.46 -10.59 28.01
C LEU A 51 -6.52 -10.21 26.53
N THR A 52 -6.18 -11.16 25.66
CA THR A 52 -6.27 -10.97 24.20
C THR A 52 -7.68 -10.66 23.76
N MET A 53 -8.67 -11.43 24.26
CA MET A 53 -10.09 -11.20 23.96
C MET A 53 -10.54 -9.79 24.35
N THR A 54 -10.19 -9.38 25.57
CA THR A 54 -10.61 -8.08 26.10
C THR A 54 -9.94 -6.93 25.35
N THR A 55 -8.65 -7.06 25.06
CA THR A 55 -7.90 -6.05 24.31
C THR A 55 -8.36 -5.95 22.88
N LEU A 56 -8.60 -7.09 22.23
CA LEU A 56 -9.10 -7.14 20.86
C LEU A 56 -10.48 -6.48 20.75
N ARG A 57 -11.36 -6.76 21.70
CA ARG A 57 -12.68 -6.12 21.77
C ARG A 57 -12.59 -4.61 21.91
N ASN A 58 -11.66 -4.13 22.74
CA ASN A 58 -11.46 -2.68 22.94
C ASN A 58 -10.90 -2.01 21.68
N ILE A 59 -9.93 -2.63 21.00
CA ILE A 59 -9.32 -2.08 19.78
C ILE A 59 -10.33 -2.05 18.63
N ILE A 60 -11.00 -3.18 18.37
CA ILE A 60 -11.94 -3.32 17.26
C ILE A 60 -13.26 -2.56 17.53
N GLY A 61 -13.68 -2.50 18.79
CA GLY A 61 -14.88 -1.74 19.18
C GLY A 61 -14.76 -0.22 18.98
N GLY A 62 -13.54 0.30 18.82
CA GLY A 62 -13.28 1.70 18.47
C GLY A 62 -12.93 1.92 17.00
N MET A 63 -13.18 0.93 16.13
CA MET A 63 -12.92 0.99 14.70
C MET A 63 -14.17 0.59 13.91
N ASP A 64 -14.37 1.20 12.73
CA ASP A 64 -15.33 0.74 11.77
C ASP A 64 -14.89 -0.56 11.08
N MET A 65 -15.83 -1.22 10.40
CA MET A 65 -15.54 -2.49 9.71
C MET A 65 -14.46 -2.36 8.63
N GLU A 66 -14.47 -1.29 7.87
CA GLU A 66 -13.52 -1.08 6.78
C GLU A 66 -12.11 -0.85 7.32
N ALA A 67 -11.97 -0.05 8.38
CA ALA A 67 -10.71 0.16 9.07
C ALA A 67 -10.19 -1.15 9.70
N ALA A 68 -11.05 -1.94 10.34
CA ALA A 68 -10.66 -3.22 10.92
C ALA A 68 -10.10 -4.21 9.86
N LEU A 69 -10.66 -4.22 8.66
CA LEU A 69 -10.20 -5.06 7.56
C LEU A 69 -8.88 -4.58 6.93
N THR A 70 -8.66 -3.27 6.86
CA THR A 70 -7.51 -2.66 6.19
C THR A 70 -6.32 -2.43 7.12
N SER A 71 -6.55 -2.16 8.41
CA SER A 71 -5.51 -1.77 9.37
C SER A 71 -5.02 -2.93 10.26
N ARG A 72 -4.93 -4.14 9.70
CA ARG A 72 -4.52 -5.34 10.47
C ARG A 72 -3.17 -5.17 11.16
N GLU A 73 -2.22 -4.52 10.51
CA GLU A 73 -0.88 -4.30 11.06
C GLU A 73 -0.92 -3.39 12.30
N GLU A 74 -1.72 -2.34 12.26
CA GLU A 74 -1.93 -1.44 13.39
C GLU A 74 -2.57 -2.15 14.58
N ILE A 75 -3.57 -3.01 14.33
CA ILE A 75 -4.23 -3.83 15.35
C ILE A 75 -3.22 -4.80 15.96
N ASN A 76 -2.42 -5.49 15.13
CA ASN A 76 -1.38 -6.42 15.60
C ASN A 76 -0.34 -5.72 16.50
N GLN A 77 0.09 -4.51 16.14
CA GLN A 77 1.04 -3.73 16.93
C GLN A 77 0.46 -3.27 18.26
N LYS A 78 -0.74 -2.71 18.26
CA LYS A 78 -1.45 -2.30 19.49
C LYS A 78 -1.67 -3.48 20.42
N LEU A 79 -2.13 -4.60 19.86
CA LEU A 79 -2.37 -5.83 20.61
C LEU A 79 -1.07 -6.35 21.24
N ARG A 80 0.01 -6.41 20.47
CA ARG A 80 1.32 -6.84 20.94
C ARG A 80 1.82 -5.98 22.11
N LEU A 81 1.72 -4.65 22.01
CA LEU A 81 2.18 -3.72 23.06
C LEU A 81 1.43 -3.96 24.38
N VAL A 82 0.11 -4.04 24.33
CA VAL A 82 -0.71 -4.24 25.54
C VAL A 82 -0.46 -5.62 26.14
N LEU A 83 -0.33 -6.64 25.31
CA LEU A 83 -0.08 -8.00 25.78
C LEU A 83 1.32 -8.12 26.38
N ASP A 84 2.36 -7.58 25.74
CA ASP A 84 3.74 -7.62 26.23
C ASP A 84 3.88 -6.94 27.61
N GLU A 85 3.25 -5.76 27.79
CA GLU A 85 3.22 -5.05 29.06
C GLU A 85 2.54 -5.86 30.18
N ALA A 86 1.39 -6.45 29.88
CA ALA A 86 0.63 -7.21 30.86
C ALA A 86 1.27 -8.55 31.21
N THR A 87 1.83 -9.26 30.22
CA THR A 87 2.44 -10.60 30.41
C THR A 87 3.85 -10.53 30.95
N GLY A 88 4.52 -9.38 30.85
CA GLY A 88 5.85 -9.17 31.45
C GLY A 88 5.92 -9.47 32.94
N LYS A 89 4.84 -9.22 33.69
CA LYS A 89 4.70 -9.54 35.11
C LYS A 89 4.77 -11.06 35.38
N TRP A 90 4.30 -11.85 34.43
CA TRP A 90 4.28 -13.32 34.52
C TRP A 90 5.55 -13.96 33.96
N GLY A 91 6.58 -13.17 33.64
CA GLY A 91 7.81 -13.68 33.03
C GLY A 91 7.62 -14.22 31.60
N ILE A 92 6.59 -13.75 30.89
CA ILE A 92 6.27 -14.14 29.53
C ILE A 92 6.48 -12.92 28.63
N LYS A 93 7.17 -13.12 27.50
CA LYS A 93 7.38 -12.13 26.47
C LYS A 93 6.57 -12.46 25.23
N VAL A 94 5.73 -11.53 24.80
CA VAL A 94 4.98 -11.67 23.55
C VAL A 94 5.82 -11.11 22.40
N ASN A 95 6.27 -12.00 21.53
CA ASN A 95 7.10 -11.63 20.38
C ASN A 95 6.25 -11.04 19.26
N ARG A 96 5.13 -11.71 18.93
CA ARG A 96 4.29 -11.35 17.79
C ARG A 96 2.85 -11.79 18.01
N VAL A 97 1.94 -11.01 17.49
CA VAL A 97 0.51 -11.34 17.43
C VAL A 97 0.08 -11.21 15.98
N GLU A 98 -0.67 -12.17 15.49
CA GLU A 98 -1.19 -12.18 14.12
C GLU A 98 -2.70 -12.45 14.12
N LEU A 99 -3.42 -11.58 13.43
CA LEU A 99 -4.80 -11.82 13.07
C LEU A 99 -4.85 -12.67 11.80
N ARG A 100 -5.38 -13.89 11.90
CA ARG A 100 -5.49 -14.82 10.75
C ARG A 100 -6.60 -14.43 9.82
N ALA A 101 -7.81 -14.29 10.34
CA ALA A 101 -9.00 -13.94 9.58
C ALA A 101 -9.86 -12.97 10.35
N ILE A 102 -10.45 -12.03 9.64
CA ILE A 102 -11.53 -11.16 10.11
C ILE A 102 -12.69 -11.47 9.17
N GLU A 103 -13.69 -12.18 9.68
CA GLU A 103 -14.83 -12.64 8.88
C GLU A 103 -16.08 -11.84 9.23
N PRO A 104 -16.53 -10.95 8.33
CA PRO A 104 -17.80 -10.26 8.47
C PRO A 104 -18.97 -11.24 8.25
N PRO A 105 -20.18 -10.92 8.71
CA PRO A 105 -21.37 -11.67 8.38
C PRO A 105 -21.57 -11.80 6.87
N PRO A 106 -22.13 -12.93 6.38
CA PRO A 106 -22.25 -13.18 4.94
C PRO A 106 -23.06 -12.10 4.21
N THR A 107 -24.09 -11.53 4.83
CA THR A 107 -24.89 -10.43 4.27
C THR A 107 -24.08 -9.16 4.02
N ILE A 108 -23.17 -8.84 4.94
CA ILE A 108 -22.27 -7.67 4.81
C ILE A 108 -21.22 -7.94 3.77
N ARG A 109 -20.62 -9.14 3.74
CA ARG A 109 -19.65 -9.54 2.73
C ARG A 109 -20.20 -9.40 1.33
N ASP A 110 -21.45 -9.89 1.08
CA ASP A 110 -22.12 -9.78 -0.22
C ASP A 110 -22.38 -8.31 -0.62
N ALA A 111 -22.75 -7.45 0.35
CA ALA A 111 -22.93 -6.03 0.10
C ALA A 111 -21.59 -5.34 -0.25
N MET A 112 -20.50 -5.65 0.49
CA MET A 112 -19.17 -5.12 0.22
C MET A 112 -18.64 -5.58 -1.15
N GLU A 113 -18.84 -6.85 -1.53
CA GLU A 113 -18.44 -7.34 -2.85
C GLU A 113 -19.18 -6.62 -3.99
N LYS A 114 -20.49 -6.40 -3.84
CA LYS A 114 -21.29 -5.63 -4.83
C LYS A 114 -20.82 -4.18 -4.91
N GLY A 115 -20.56 -3.54 -3.77
CA GLY A 115 -20.01 -2.18 -3.72
C GLY A 115 -18.64 -2.08 -4.39
N ALA A 116 -17.74 -3.02 -4.07
CA ALA A 116 -16.40 -3.06 -4.66
C ALA A 116 -16.43 -3.31 -6.19
N ARG A 117 -17.37 -4.15 -6.68
CA ARG A 117 -17.57 -4.33 -8.12
C ARG A 117 -18.07 -3.05 -8.78
N ALA A 118 -19.10 -2.42 -8.23
CA ALA A 118 -19.64 -1.17 -8.77
C ALA A 118 -18.59 -0.05 -8.83
N GLU A 119 -17.74 0.05 -7.80
CA GLU A 119 -16.65 1.03 -7.77
C GLU A 119 -15.57 0.74 -8.83
N ARG A 120 -15.21 -0.54 -9.05
CA ARG A 120 -14.28 -0.94 -10.12
C ARG A 120 -14.87 -0.64 -11.50
N ASP A 121 -16.14 -1.00 -11.71
CA ASP A 121 -16.85 -0.76 -12.96
C ASP A 121 -16.98 0.72 -13.29
N LYS A 122 -17.07 1.59 -12.28
CA LYS A 122 -17.05 3.03 -12.42
C LYS A 122 -15.63 3.57 -12.71
N ARG A 123 -14.61 3.07 -12.01
CA ARG A 123 -13.23 3.55 -12.16
C ARG A 123 -12.60 3.15 -13.50
N ALA A 124 -12.91 1.96 -14.00
CA ALA A 124 -12.31 1.44 -15.24
C ALA A 124 -12.54 2.37 -16.45
N PRO A 125 -13.77 2.81 -16.78
CA PRO A 125 -13.99 3.71 -17.92
C PRO A 125 -13.39 5.10 -17.70
N ILE A 126 -13.32 5.60 -16.46
CA ILE A 126 -12.69 6.88 -16.14
C ILE A 126 -11.20 6.83 -16.45
N LEU A 127 -10.50 5.80 -15.96
CA LEU A 127 -9.07 5.61 -16.21
C LEU A 127 -8.75 5.41 -17.69
N LEU A 128 -9.61 4.68 -18.43
CA LEU A 128 -9.46 4.52 -19.88
C LEU A 128 -9.61 5.86 -20.61
N ALA A 129 -10.62 6.63 -20.27
CA ALA A 129 -10.84 7.95 -20.88
C ALA A 129 -9.70 8.93 -20.56
N GLU A 130 -9.20 8.90 -19.33
CA GLU A 130 -8.07 9.73 -18.90
C GLU A 130 -6.76 9.30 -19.59
N GLY A 131 -6.51 8.01 -19.73
CA GLY A 131 -5.39 7.45 -20.50
C GLY A 131 -5.45 7.83 -21.99
N GLN A 132 -6.62 7.76 -22.61
CA GLN A 132 -6.82 8.19 -23.99
C GLN A 132 -6.57 9.69 -24.18
N ARG A 133 -7.12 10.51 -23.30
CA ARG A 133 -6.88 11.96 -23.29
C ARG A 133 -5.38 12.28 -23.15
N GLN A 134 -4.71 11.65 -22.21
CA GLN A 134 -3.28 11.86 -22.00
C GLN A 134 -2.45 11.42 -23.22
N SER A 135 -2.80 10.29 -23.82
CA SER A 135 -2.15 9.79 -25.05
C SER A 135 -2.31 10.77 -26.20
N GLN A 136 -3.51 11.33 -26.42
CA GLN A 136 -3.74 12.33 -27.46
C GLN A 136 -2.96 13.61 -27.23
N ILE A 137 -2.88 14.09 -25.99
CA ILE A 137 -2.09 15.29 -25.64
C ILE A 137 -0.61 15.07 -25.92
N LEU A 138 -0.07 13.91 -25.52
CA LEU A 138 1.33 13.56 -25.75
C LEU A 138 1.64 13.40 -27.25
N ALA A 139 0.77 12.76 -28.02
CA ALA A 139 0.91 12.62 -29.46
C ALA A 139 0.90 13.97 -30.16
N ALA A 140 -0.07 14.81 -29.88
CA ALA A 140 -0.15 16.18 -30.44
C ALA A 140 1.05 17.04 -30.04
N GLY A 141 1.53 16.90 -28.80
CA GLY A 141 2.76 17.56 -28.33
C GLY A 141 3.99 17.11 -29.11
N GLY A 142 4.17 15.81 -29.32
CA GLY A 142 5.26 15.22 -30.09
C GLY A 142 5.23 15.65 -31.59
N ASP A 143 4.06 15.65 -32.19
CA ASP A 143 3.88 16.11 -33.58
C ASP A 143 4.26 17.59 -33.74
N ARG A 144 3.82 18.44 -32.79
CA ARG A 144 4.17 19.86 -32.77
C ARG A 144 5.68 20.06 -32.63
N GLU A 145 6.32 19.39 -31.69
CA GLU A 145 7.76 19.49 -31.46
C GLU A 145 8.56 18.99 -32.67
N SER A 146 8.18 17.87 -33.23
CA SER A 146 8.76 17.33 -34.45
C SER A 146 8.65 18.29 -35.64
N ALA A 147 7.50 18.94 -35.82
CA ALA A 147 7.30 19.94 -36.87
C ALA A 147 8.20 21.19 -36.66
N ILE A 148 8.33 21.66 -35.42
CA ILE A 148 9.21 22.80 -35.08
C ILE A 148 10.69 22.44 -35.37
N LEU A 149 11.14 21.25 -34.91
CA LEU A 149 12.53 20.81 -35.14
C LEU A 149 12.84 20.64 -36.63
N ARG A 150 11.92 20.11 -37.43
CA ARG A 150 12.09 20.02 -38.89
C ARG A 150 12.21 21.38 -39.53
N ALA A 151 11.33 22.33 -39.18
CA ALA A 151 11.37 23.68 -39.72
C ALA A 151 12.64 24.43 -39.34
N GLN A 152 13.15 24.21 -38.12
CA GLN A 152 14.44 24.75 -37.67
C GLN A 152 15.61 24.16 -38.44
N GLY A 153 15.64 22.83 -38.63
CA GLY A 153 16.67 22.17 -39.41
C GLY A 153 16.69 22.58 -40.87
N GLU A 154 15.54 22.73 -41.53
CA GLU A 154 15.44 23.23 -42.90
C GLU A 154 15.93 24.69 -43.00
N ARG A 155 15.60 25.55 -42.03
CA ARG A 155 16.09 26.93 -41.99
C ARG A 155 17.61 26.97 -41.83
N GLU A 156 18.17 26.18 -40.90
CA GLU A 156 19.64 26.12 -40.69
C GLU A 156 20.37 25.58 -41.94
N ALA A 157 19.85 24.53 -42.55
CA ALA A 157 20.38 23.98 -43.78
C ALA A 157 20.41 25.01 -44.93
N ALA A 158 19.29 25.76 -45.11
CA ALA A 158 19.21 26.81 -46.13
C ALA A 158 20.19 27.96 -45.86
N VAL A 159 20.36 28.36 -44.60
CA VAL A 159 21.37 29.39 -44.24
C VAL A 159 22.80 28.93 -44.51
N LEU A 160 23.15 27.70 -44.13
CA LEU A 160 24.45 27.12 -44.37
C LEU A 160 24.77 26.98 -45.88
N GLN A 161 23.78 26.57 -46.65
CA GLN A 161 23.90 26.47 -48.10
C GLN A 161 24.12 27.84 -48.77
N ALA A 162 23.36 28.86 -48.38
CA ALA A 162 23.55 30.22 -48.87
C ALA A 162 24.93 30.83 -48.48
N GLN A 163 25.43 30.50 -47.28
CA GLN A 163 26.77 30.89 -46.84
C GLN A 163 27.88 30.19 -47.67
N ALA A 164 27.71 28.91 -47.95
CA ALA A 164 28.66 28.15 -48.77
C ALA A 164 28.67 28.67 -50.20
N ASP A 165 27.54 28.94 -50.81
CA ASP A 165 27.43 29.52 -52.15
C ASP A 165 28.07 30.93 -52.22
N ARG A 166 27.84 31.75 -51.21
CA ARG A 166 28.48 33.05 -51.10
C ARG A 166 30.03 32.93 -51.00
N GLN A 167 30.50 31.99 -50.19
CA GLN A 167 31.96 31.75 -50.06
C GLN A 167 32.56 31.22 -51.37
N ALA A 168 31.88 30.31 -52.03
CA ALA A 168 32.31 29.79 -53.32
C ALA A 168 32.37 30.88 -54.41
N GLN A 169 31.37 31.80 -54.43
CA GLN A 169 31.39 32.95 -55.34
C GLN A 169 32.55 33.92 -55.06
N MET A 170 32.83 34.22 -53.79
CA MET A 170 33.95 35.09 -53.41
C MET A 170 35.29 34.48 -53.82
N LEU A 171 35.50 33.17 -53.60
CA LEU A 171 36.73 32.48 -54.02
C LEU A 171 36.91 32.45 -55.55
N ARG A 172 35.82 32.27 -56.32
CA ARG A 172 35.86 32.38 -57.78
C ARG A 172 36.23 33.76 -58.24
N CYS A 173 35.69 34.79 -57.61
CA CYS A 173 35.99 36.19 -57.95
C CYS A 173 37.46 36.54 -57.66
N LEU A 174 38.00 36.09 -56.53
CA LEU A 174 39.40 36.28 -56.19
C LEU A 174 40.38 35.55 -57.15
N LEU A 175 40.03 34.36 -57.61
CA LEU A 175 40.85 33.65 -58.63
C LEU A 175 40.85 34.33 -59.99
N TYR A 176 39.71 35.02 -60.34
CA TYR A 176 39.59 35.72 -61.63
C TYR A 176 40.26 37.09 -61.64
N THR A 177 40.62 37.69 -60.51
CA THR A 177 41.30 38.99 -60.38
C THR A 177 42.79 38.87 -60.16
N SER A 178 43.36 37.67 -60.18
CA SER A 178 44.77 37.34 -59.96
C SER A 178 45.53 37.04 -61.22
N ASP A 179 44.95 37.23 -62.43
CA ASP A 179 45.61 37.27 -63.73
C ASP A 179 45.59 38.70 -64.28
#